data_00183594208ab22f577daa7742e96d6f
#
_entry.id   00183594208ab22f577daa7742e96d6f
#
_cell.length_a   1.000
_cell.length_b   1.000
_cell.length_c   1.000
_cell.angle_alpha   90.00
_cell.angle_beta   90.00
_cell.angle_gamma   90.00
#
_symmetry.space_group_name_H-M   'P 1'
#
loop_
_entity.id
_entity.type
_entity.pdbx_description
1 polymer ?
#
loop_
_entity_poly.entity_id
_entity_poly.type
_entity_poly.pdbx_seq_one_letter_code
_entity_poly.pdbx_strand_id
1 'polypeptide(L)'
;MIQAVIWDADGTLLDSMGIWEEALSGCLARRGKVLDRESVRVLFSMTPAQGSNYIKEKFSLSDPAEVLLSEILVRVGEFYRLEAQAKPGVREFVEGFHALHIPMA
;
A
#
# COMPACT_ATOMS: atom_id res chain seq x y z
N MET A 1 -15.22 -29.01 7.07
CA MET A 1 -14.25 -29.12 5.96
C MET A 1 -14.25 -27.83 5.16
N ILE A 2 -13.07 -27.32 4.82
CA ILE A 2 -12.93 -26.11 4.00
C ILE A 2 -13.32 -26.45 2.55
N GLN A 3 -14.28 -25.69 2.00
CA GLN A 3 -14.77 -25.91 0.64
C GLN A 3 -14.24 -24.86 -0.35
N ALA A 4 -13.82 -23.70 0.14
CA ALA A 4 -13.24 -22.62 -0.65
C ALA A 4 -12.43 -21.69 0.25
N VAL A 5 -11.51 -20.92 -0.35
CA VAL A 5 -10.69 -19.91 0.36
C VAL A 5 -10.76 -18.60 -0.40
N ILE A 6 -10.94 -17.52 0.33
CA ILE A 6 -10.81 -16.14 -0.19
C ILE A 6 -9.62 -15.51 0.53
N TRP A 7 -8.65 -15.04 -0.26
CA TRP A 7 -7.42 -14.42 0.25
C TRP A 7 -7.51 -12.91 0.27
N ASP A 8 -7.09 -12.31 1.37
CA ASP A 8 -6.69 -10.92 1.38
C ASP A 8 -5.23 -10.81 0.92
N ALA A 9 -4.91 -9.83 0.09
CA ALA A 9 -3.57 -9.71 -0.49
C ALA A 9 -2.63 -8.88 0.40
N ASP A 10 -2.94 -7.59 0.58
CA ASP A 10 -2.05 -6.67 1.26
C ASP A 10 -1.96 -6.95 2.76
N GLY A 11 -0.74 -7.18 3.24
CA GLY A 11 -0.50 -7.51 4.64
C GLY A 11 -0.87 -8.93 5.05
N THR A 12 -1.46 -9.71 4.16
CA THR A 12 -1.81 -11.12 4.38
C THR A 12 -0.96 -12.05 3.53
N LEU A 13 -1.13 -12.03 2.21
CA LEU A 13 -0.29 -12.79 1.28
C LEU A 13 1.03 -12.07 0.98
N LEU A 14 0.98 -10.76 0.86
CA LEU A 14 2.11 -9.91 0.50
C LEU A 14 2.61 -9.11 1.69
N ASP A 15 3.92 -8.97 1.79
CA ASP A 15 4.58 -8.05 2.72
C ASP A 15 4.60 -6.65 2.12
N SER A 16 3.47 -5.95 2.22
CA SER A 16 3.20 -4.70 1.51
C SER A 16 2.71 -3.55 2.38
N MET A 17 2.64 -3.71 3.71
CA MET A 17 2.02 -2.69 4.58
C MET A 17 2.79 -1.38 4.68
N GLY A 18 4.10 -1.40 4.48
CA GLY A 18 4.95 -0.21 4.62
C GLY A 18 5.03 0.69 3.38
N ILE A 19 4.60 0.22 2.21
CA ILE A 19 4.84 0.95 0.96
C ILE A 19 4.12 2.30 0.87
N TRP A 20 2.91 2.38 1.37
CA TRP A 20 2.15 3.62 1.33
C TRP A 20 2.78 4.71 2.20
N GLU A 21 3.22 4.35 3.40
CA GLU A 21 3.94 5.28 4.29
C GLU A 21 5.27 5.71 3.67
N GLU A 22 6.02 4.78 3.09
CA GLU A 22 7.27 5.07 2.38
C GLU A 22 7.05 6.04 1.22
N ALA A 23 6.03 5.79 0.39
CA ALA A 23 5.72 6.65 -0.76
C ALA A 23 5.31 8.06 -0.33
N LEU A 24 4.49 8.16 0.71
CA LEU A 24 4.07 9.43 1.30
C LEU A 24 5.26 10.19 1.89
N SER A 25 6.08 9.50 2.68
CA SER A 25 7.28 10.10 3.27
C SER A 25 8.25 10.60 2.22
N GLY A 26 8.46 9.85 1.15
CA GLY A 26 9.32 10.26 0.04
C GLY A 26 8.76 11.47 -0.71
N CYS A 27 7.46 11.49 -0.95
CA CYS A 27 6.78 12.62 -1.60
C CYS A 27 6.94 13.91 -0.77
N LEU A 28 6.77 13.83 0.54
CA LEU A 28 6.94 14.97 1.45
C LEU A 28 8.40 15.39 1.59
N ALA A 29 9.32 14.41 1.70
CA ALA A 29 10.75 14.68 1.84
C ALA A 29 11.31 15.49 0.66
N ARG A 30 10.88 15.20 -0.56
CA ARG A 30 11.27 15.97 -1.75
C ARG A 30 10.84 17.43 -1.68
N ARG A 31 9.91 17.77 -0.82
CA ARG A 31 9.38 19.13 -0.57
C ARG A 31 9.82 19.70 0.77
N GLY A 32 10.81 19.07 1.42
CA GLY A 32 11.35 19.53 2.70
C GLY A 32 10.40 19.32 3.88
N LYS A 33 9.46 18.39 3.76
CA LYS A 33 8.47 18.11 4.82
C LYS A 33 8.69 16.71 5.41
N VAL A 34 8.24 16.53 6.63
CA VAL A 34 8.35 15.26 7.37
C VAL A 34 6.96 14.75 7.72
N LEU A 35 6.70 13.50 7.38
CA LEU A 35 5.44 12.83 7.72
C LEU A 35 5.42 12.49 9.21
N ASP A 36 4.44 13.02 9.94
CA ASP A 36 4.25 12.74 11.36
C ASP A 36 3.28 11.57 11.58
N ARG A 37 3.35 10.97 12.78
CA ARG A 37 2.53 9.80 13.14
C ARG A 37 1.03 10.06 13.13
N GLU A 38 0.61 11.26 13.48
CA GLU A 38 -0.81 11.63 13.45
C GLU A 38 -1.33 11.62 12.03
N SER A 39 -0.58 12.22 11.11
CA SER A 39 -0.91 12.21 9.68
C SER A 39 -0.98 10.79 9.12
N VAL A 40 -0.07 9.91 9.51
CA VAL A 40 -0.12 8.50 9.10
C VAL A 40 -1.44 7.86 9.50
N ARG A 41 -1.87 8.04 10.74
CA ARG A 41 -3.15 7.48 11.22
C ARG A 41 -4.35 8.00 10.42
N VAL A 42 -4.39 9.30 10.17
CA VAL A 42 -5.48 9.93 9.42
C VAL A 42 -5.49 9.42 7.97
N LEU A 43 -4.32 9.35 7.34
CA LEU A 43 -4.17 8.93 5.94
C LEU A 43 -4.61 7.49 5.70
N PHE A 44 -4.38 6.58 6.66
CA PHE A 44 -4.82 5.19 6.51
C PHE A 44 -6.34 5.01 6.52
N SER A 45 -7.10 6.00 6.96
CA SER A 45 -8.57 5.99 6.88
C SER A 45 -9.12 6.64 5.61
N MET A 46 -8.26 7.13 4.73
CA MET A 46 -8.61 7.86 3.52
C MET A 46 -8.34 7.07 2.26
N THR A 47 -9.07 7.39 1.18
CA THR A 47 -8.67 6.97 -0.16
C THR A 47 -7.40 7.72 -0.58
N PRO A 48 -6.62 7.20 -1.55
CA PRO A 48 -5.43 7.91 -2.04
C PRO A 48 -5.72 9.34 -2.52
N ALA A 49 -6.85 9.56 -3.18
CA ALA A 49 -7.27 10.89 -3.63
C ALA A 49 -7.55 11.83 -2.44
N GLN A 50 -8.25 11.35 -1.42
CA GLN A 50 -8.48 12.12 -0.20
C GLN A 50 -7.17 12.42 0.52
N GLY A 51 -6.27 11.45 0.59
CA GLY A 51 -4.95 11.58 1.20
C GLY A 51 -4.09 12.63 0.52
N SER A 52 -4.10 12.70 -0.81
CA SER A 52 -3.32 13.71 -1.54
C SER A 52 -3.82 15.14 -1.27
N ASN A 53 -5.13 15.33 -1.16
CA ASN A 53 -5.71 16.62 -0.75
C ASN A 53 -5.33 16.97 0.70
N TYR A 54 -5.40 15.99 1.59
CA TYR A 54 -5.05 16.18 3.00
C TYR A 54 -3.59 16.63 3.19
N ILE A 55 -2.62 15.95 2.55
CA ILE A 55 -1.21 16.33 2.67
C ILE A 55 -0.93 17.70 2.04
N LYS A 56 -1.60 18.00 0.93
CA LYS A 56 -1.48 19.32 0.29
C LYS A 56 -1.86 20.43 1.27
N GLU A 57 -2.99 20.32 1.93
CA GLU A 57 -3.47 21.31 2.88
C GLU A 57 -2.62 21.36 4.14
N LYS A 58 -2.41 20.20 4.77
CA LYS A 58 -1.70 20.13 6.05
C LYS A 58 -0.26 20.63 5.95
N PHE A 59 0.45 20.28 4.89
CA PHE A 59 1.86 20.65 4.71
C PHE A 59 2.05 21.89 3.83
N SER A 60 0.96 22.58 3.47
CA SER A 60 0.99 23.80 2.66
C SER A 60 1.79 23.64 1.36
N LEU A 61 1.52 22.56 0.64
CA LEU A 61 2.21 22.27 -0.61
C LEU A 61 1.64 23.08 -1.77
N SER A 62 2.51 23.56 -2.64
CA SER A 62 2.12 24.32 -3.82
C SER A 62 1.69 23.45 -5.00
N ASP A 63 2.12 22.20 -5.02
CA ASP A 63 1.76 21.26 -6.08
C ASP A 63 0.24 20.98 -6.10
N PRO A 64 -0.36 20.77 -7.28
CA PRO A 64 -1.72 20.25 -7.36
C PRO A 64 -1.83 18.87 -6.70
N ALA A 65 -2.97 18.60 -6.06
CA ALA A 65 -3.19 17.32 -5.39
C ALA A 65 -3.07 16.12 -6.34
N GLU A 66 -3.45 16.28 -7.60
CA GLU A 66 -3.33 15.26 -8.65
C GLU A 66 -1.87 14.89 -8.95
N VAL A 67 -0.97 15.86 -8.88
CA VAL A 67 0.47 15.64 -9.06
C VAL A 67 1.03 14.83 -7.90
N LEU A 68 0.66 15.17 -6.67
CA LEU A 68 1.05 14.43 -5.47
C LEU A 68 0.54 12.99 -5.52
N LEU A 69 -0.72 12.80 -5.90
CA LEU A 69 -1.33 11.49 -6.04
C LEU A 69 -0.59 10.64 -7.09
N SER A 70 -0.32 11.22 -8.25
CA SER A 70 0.41 10.53 -9.34
C SER A 70 1.79 10.08 -8.87
N GLU A 71 2.52 10.93 -8.17
CA GLU A 71 3.86 10.63 -7.65
C GLU A 71 3.83 9.46 -6.66
N ILE A 72 2.87 9.48 -5.73
CA ILE A 72 2.68 8.41 -4.76
C ILE A 72 2.33 7.09 -5.45
N LEU A 73 1.38 7.13 -6.40
CA LEU A 73 0.94 5.94 -7.12
C LEU A 73 2.03 5.33 -8.01
N VAL A 74 2.90 6.15 -8.59
CA VAL A 74 4.05 5.65 -9.36
C VAL A 74 4.97 4.83 -8.45
N ARG A 75 5.30 5.33 -7.26
CA ARG A 75 6.15 4.61 -6.31
C ARG A 75 5.50 3.31 -5.81
N VAL A 76 4.23 3.36 -5.48
CA VAL A 76 3.47 2.17 -5.08
C VAL A 76 3.43 1.13 -6.20
N GLY A 77 3.19 1.57 -7.43
CA GLY A 77 3.20 0.68 -8.61
C GLY A 77 4.55 0.03 -8.86
N GLU A 78 5.64 0.74 -8.70
CA GLU A 78 7.00 0.19 -8.80
C GLU A 78 7.23 -0.90 -7.75
N PHE A 79 6.81 -0.67 -6.53
CA PHE A 79 6.93 -1.66 -5.45
C PHE A 79 6.22 -2.96 -5.82
N TYR A 80 4.97 -2.89 -6.27
CA TYR A 80 4.21 -4.10 -6.62
C TYR A 80 4.78 -4.85 -7.84
N ARG A 81 5.34 -4.13 -8.80
CA ARG A 81 5.95 -4.77 -9.98
C ARG A 81 7.31 -5.38 -9.71
N LEU A 82 8.12 -4.77 -8.86
CA LEU A 82 9.55 -5.07 -8.78
C LEU A 82 10.03 -5.56 -7.40
N GLU A 83 9.31 -5.21 -6.32
CA GLU A 83 9.81 -5.39 -4.96
C GLU A 83 8.91 -6.24 -4.08
N ALA A 84 7.60 -6.26 -4.32
CA ALA A 84 6.65 -6.96 -3.47
C ALA A 84 6.94 -8.46 -3.40
N GLN A 85 6.97 -8.99 -2.18
CA GLN A 85 7.24 -10.39 -1.92
C GLN A 85 6.12 -11.02 -1.10
N ALA A 86 5.88 -12.30 -1.31
CA ALA A 86 5.00 -13.09 -0.46
C ALA A 86 5.61 -13.21 0.95
N LYS A 87 4.76 -13.19 1.96
CA LYS A 87 5.21 -13.48 3.32
C LYS A 87 5.74 -14.91 3.43
N PRO A 88 6.65 -15.20 4.38
CA PRO A 88 7.17 -16.55 4.59
C PRO A 88 6.03 -17.57 4.78
N GLY A 89 6.13 -18.70 4.09
CA GLY A 89 5.15 -19.79 4.18
C GLY A 89 3.89 -19.64 3.33
N VAL A 90 3.63 -18.45 2.76
CA VAL A 90 2.42 -18.18 1.96
C VAL A 90 2.38 -19.06 0.72
N ARG A 91 3.48 -19.15 0.00
CA ARG A 91 3.54 -19.94 -1.24
C ARG A 91 3.19 -21.39 -1.00
N GLU A 92 3.82 -22.00 -0.03
CA GLU A 92 3.59 -23.41 0.34
C GLU A 92 2.15 -23.64 0.80
N PHE A 93 1.59 -22.68 1.52
CA PHE A 93 0.21 -22.76 2.01
C PHE A 93 -0.80 -22.68 0.87
N VAL A 94 -0.62 -21.75 -0.07
CA VAL A 94 -1.47 -21.63 -1.27
C VAL A 94 -1.33 -22.85 -2.17
N GLU A 95 -0.11 -23.33 -2.39
CA GLU A 95 0.15 -24.55 -3.18
C GLU A 95 -0.51 -25.78 -2.53
N GLY A 96 -0.54 -25.85 -1.19
CA GLY A 96 -1.22 -26.92 -0.46
C GLY A 96 -2.72 -26.95 -0.74
N PHE A 97 -3.40 -25.80 -0.71
CA PHE A 97 -4.82 -25.74 -1.07
C PHE A 97 -5.06 -26.05 -2.55
N HIS A 98 -4.16 -25.60 -3.42
CA HIS A 98 -4.24 -25.92 -4.85
C HIS A 98 -4.14 -27.45 -5.08
N ALA A 99 -3.21 -28.13 -4.42
CA ALA A 99 -3.03 -29.57 -4.52
C ALA A 99 -4.26 -30.36 -4.03
N LEU A 100 -5.03 -29.79 -3.10
CA LEU A 100 -6.29 -30.37 -2.61
C LEU A 100 -7.50 -30.02 -3.49
N HIS A 101 -7.27 -29.33 -4.61
CA HIS A 101 -8.32 -28.85 -5.52
C HIS A 101 -9.38 -27.98 -4.84
N ILE A 102 -9.00 -27.21 -3.82
CA ILE A 102 -9.89 -26.26 -3.14
C ILE A 102 -9.94 -24.98 -3.94
N PRO A 103 -11.12 -24.51 -4.35
CA PRO A 103 -11.26 -23.23 -5.06
C PRO A 103 -10.74 -22.05 -4.23
N MET A 104 -10.02 -21.15 -4.90
CA MET A 104 -9.43 -19.97 -4.27
C MET A 104 -9.72 -18.70 -5.08
N ALA A 105 -9.89 -17.59 -4.39
CA ALA A 105 -10.03 -16.27 -4.98
C ALA A 105 -9.24 -15.23 -4.17
#